data_6399f7eb42bca080dda16571bd9f4bfb
#
_entry.id   6399f7eb42bca080dda16571bd9f4bfb
#
_cell.length_a   1.000
_cell.length_b   1.000
_cell.length_c   1.000
_cell.angle_alpha   90.00
_cell.angle_beta   90.00
_cell.angle_gamma   90.00
#
_symmetry.space_group_name_H-M   'P 1'
#
loop_
_entity.id
_entity.type
_entity.pdbx_description
1 polymer ?
#
loop_
_entity_poly.entity_id
_entity_poly.type
_entity_poly.pdbx_seq_one_letter_code
_entity_poly.pdbx_strand_id
1 'polypeptide(L)'
;MKNLNQLGRIKFLDLKTNSFIKIYKTSILKDDSNQILKRVSIINSFVDYNLNIPPTVVTIEKDEIIVKQNYLKKTGKLNDIPECKREKLLLDIDATIDTLHSIGFVHGDINRKNIIYAENKLWLIDIEPSLKQIKNGMKKWMVTRPYAAPEDLKNKNITEATDIYAFGCFKKWFIADIRLIKEV
;
A
#
# COMPACT_ATOMS: atom_id res chain seq x y z
N MET A 1 -13.79 8.65 -19.60
CA MET A 1 -14.77 8.17 -18.59
C MET A 1 -14.75 6.66 -18.62
N LYS A 2 -14.20 6.00 -17.62
CA LYS A 2 -14.11 4.52 -17.59
C LYS A 2 -14.74 3.98 -16.33
N ASN A 3 -15.82 3.27 -16.56
CA ASN A 3 -16.43 2.20 -15.77
C ASN A 3 -16.51 2.37 -14.25
N LEU A 4 -17.71 2.73 -13.81
CA LEU A 4 -18.24 2.34 -12.51
C LEU A 4 -18.17 0.82 -12.42
N ASN A 5 -17.17 0.28 -11.76
CA ASN A 5 -17.23 -1.10 -11.34
C ASN A 5 -18.39 -1.24 -10.35
N GLN A 6 -19.22 -2.28 -10.49
CA GLN A 6 -20.38 -2.63 -9.65
C GLN A 6 -20.08 -2.68 -8.12
N LEU A 7 -18.87 -2.35 -7.68
CA LEU A 7 -18.36 -2.46 -6.32
C LEU A 7 -18.28 -1.11 -5.57
N GLY A 8 -18.76 0.01 -6.14
CA GLY A 8 -18.73 1.31 -5.45
C GLY A 8 -17.33 1.95 -5.36
N ARG A 9 -16.42 1.62 -6.28
CA ARG A 9 -15.08 2.20 -6.39
C ARG A 9 -14.83 2.75 -7.79
N ILE A 10 -14.35 4.00 -7.87
CA ILE A 10 -13.90 4.63 -9.10
C ILE A 10 -12.39 4.83 -8.99
N LYS A 11 -11.65 4.58 -10.08
CA LYS A 11 -10.23 4.89 -10.21
C LYS A 11 -9.96 5.55 -11.54
N PHE A 12 -9.23 6.65 -11.55
CA PHE A 12 -8.79 7.30 -12.77
C PHE A 12 -7.50 8.07 -12.57
N LEU A 13 -6.82 8.38 -13.67
CA LEU A 13 -5.68 9.29 -13.72
C LEU A 13 -6.19 10.67 -14.13
N ASP A 14 -6.00 11.67 -13.28
CA ASP A 14 -6.21 13.07 -13.63
C ASP A 14 -4.93 13.63 -14.21
N LEU A 15 -4.93 13.83 -15.52
CA LEU A 15 -3.77 14.34 -16.25
C LEU A 15 -3.48 15.82 -15.95
N LYS A 16 -4.48 16.60 -15.51
CA LYS A 16 -4.29 18.01 -15.19
C LYS A 16 -3.47 18.20 -13.92
N THR A 17 -3.75 17.38 -12.92
CA THR A 17 -3.06 17.44 -11.63
C THR A 17 -1.98 16.38 -11.48
N ASN A 18 -1.73 15.58 -12.52
CA ASN A 18 -0.82 14.42 -12.48
C ASN A 18 -1.05 13.53 -11.24
N SER A 19 -2.32 13.25 -10.95
CA SER A 19 -2.72 12.53 -9.75
C SER A 19 -3.53 11.28 -10.08
N PHE A 20 -3.26 10.20 -9.37
CA PHE A 20 -4.09 9.01 -9.38
C PHE A 20 -5.18 9.15 -8.33
N ILE A 21 -6.44 9.15 -8.75
CA ILE A 21 -7.60 9.37 -7.88
C ILE A 21 -8.35 8.06 -7.70
N LYS A 22 -8.67 7.74 -6.45
CA LYS A 22 -9.54 6.63 -6.07
C LYS A 22 -10.69 7.18 -5.24
N ILE A 23 -11.93 6.86 -5.61
CA ILE A 23 -13.14 7.25 -4.88
C ILE A 23 -13.84 5.99 -4.40
N TYR A 24 -14.11 5.93 -3.11
CA TYR A 24 -14.83 4.86 -2.44
C TYR A 24 -16.15 5.39 -1.90
N LYS A 25 -17.28 4.82 -2.31
CA LYS A 25 -18.59 5.16 -1.72
C LYS A 25 -18.71 4.59 -0.31
N THR A 26 -19.07 5.46 0.62
CA THR A 26 -19.10 5.17 2.07
C THR A 26 -20.50 4.91 2.61
N SER A 27 -21.54 4.81 1.76
CA SER A 27 -22.89 4.38 2.21
C SER A 27 -22.86 3.09 3.07
N ILE A 28 -21.67 2.63 3.38
CA ILE A 28 -21.25 1.42 4.03
C ILE A 28 -20.60 1.70 5.40
N LEU A 29 -20.30 2.97 5.75
CA LEU A 29 -19.68 3.35 7.04
C LEU A 29 -20.73 3.35 8.16
N LYS A 30 -21.23 2.17 8.56
CA LYS A 30 -22.27 2.15 9.58
C LYS A 30 -21.77 2.22 11.02
N ASP A 31 -20.61 1.67 11.41
CA ASP A 31 -20.29 1.55 12.84
C ASP A 31 -18.82 1.70 13.28
N ASP A 32 -17.84 1.82 12.39
CA ASP A 32 -16.41 1.92 12.77
C ASP A 32 -15.67 3.09 12.09
N SER A 33 -16.33 4.25 12.02
CA SER A 33 -15.76 5.47 11.45
C SER A 33 -14.43 5.89 12.12
N ASN A 34 -14.27 5.63 13.42
CA ASN A 34 -13.11 6.08 14.19
C ASN A 34 -11.78 5.46 13.70
N GLN A 35 -11.76 4.18 13.35
CA GLN A 35 -10.52 3.55 12.83
C GLN A 35 -10.14 4.07 11.45
N ILE A 36 -11.14 4.31 10.61
CA ILE A 36 -10.93 4.89 9.28
C ILE A 36 -10.45 6.34 9.40
N LEU A 37 -11.10 7.14 10.26
CA LEU A 37 -10.70 8.53 10.53
C LEU A 37 -9.26 8.60 11.08
N LYS A 38 -8.91 7.75 12.05
CA LYS A 38 -7.55 7.65 12.58
C LYS A 38 -6.54 7.33 11.47
N ARG A 39 -6.84 6.34 10.63
CA ARG A 39 -5.94 5.97 9.52
C ARG A 39 -5.80 7.10 8.50
N VAL A 40 -6.89 7.76 8.15
CA VAL A 40 -6.88 8.94 7.25
C VAL A 40 -6.05 10.08 7.83
N SER A 41 -6.20 10.37 9.13
CA SER A 41 -5.39 11.40 9.80
C SER A 41 -3.90 11.10 9.71
N ILE A 42 -3.49 9.84 9.97
CA ILE A 42 -2.08 9.42 9.87
C ILE A 42 -1.59 9.52 8.41
N ILE A 43 -2.38 9.08 7.42
CA ILE A 43 -1.98 9.20 6.02
C ILE A 43 -1.75 10.66 5.62
N ASN A 44 -2.60 11.56 6.07
CA ASN A 44 -2.47 12.98 5.77
C ASN A 44 -1.27 13.65 6.46
N SER A 45 -0.73 13.06 7.53
CA SER A 45 0.51 13.52 8.16
C SER A 45 1.79 13.01 7.48
N PHE A 46 1.69 12.13 6.48
CA PHE A 46 2.87 11.59 5.79
C PHE A 46 3.74 12.65 5.11
N VAL A 47 3.17 13.81 4.78
CA VAL A 47 3.90 14.95 4.24
C VAL A 47 5.01 15.45 5.17
N ASP A 48 4.88 15.22 6.47
CA ASP A 48 5.84 15.64 7.49
C ASP A 48 7.04 14.67 7.61
N TYR A 49 7.01 13.55 6.89
CA TYR A 49 8.01 12.50 6.98
C TYR A 49 8.66 12.22 5.62
N ASN A 50 9.95 11.86 5.64
CA ASN A 50 10.66 11.45 4.44
C ASN A 50 10.39 9.97 4.12
N LEU A 51 9.24 9.69 3.52
CA LEU A 51 8.78 8.35 3.18
C LEU A 51 8.89 8.08 1.68
N ASN A 52 9.24 6.85 1.33
CA ASN A 52 9.10 6.36 -0.05
C ASN A 52 7.63 5.94 -0.32
N ILE A 53 6.72 6.86 -0.06
CA ILE A 53 5.29 6.78 -0.35
C ILE A 53 4.95 7.98 -1.23
N PRO A 54 4.26 7.81 -2.36
CA PRO A 54 3.86 8.95 -3.17
C PRO A 54 2.99 9.90 -2.35
N PRO A 55 3.23 11.22 -2.41
CA PRO A 55 2.40 12.20 -1.73
C PRO A 55 0.92 11.88 -1.93
N THR A 56 0.22 11.68 -0.83
CA THR A 56 -1.17 11.19 -0.81
C THR A 56 -1.98 12.04 0.14
N VAL A 57 -3.15 12.50 -0.34
CA VAL A 57 -4.15 13.20 0.46
C VAL A 57 -5.42 12.38 0.45
N VAL A 58 -6.01 12.19 1.61
CA VAL A 58 -7.29 11.50 1.77
C VAL A 58 -8.32 12.46 2.35
N THR A 59 -9.43 12.65 1.65
CA THR A 59 -10.58 13.44 2.12
C THR A 59 -11.80 12.54 2.30
N ILE A 60 -12.64 12.92 3.25
CA ILE A 60 -13.93 12.26 3.48
C ILE A 60 -15.00 13.29 3.24
N GLU A 61 -15.81 13.09 2.21
CA GLU A 61 -16.89 13.98 1.82
C GLU A 61 -18.21 13.23 1.81
N LYS A 62 -19.17 13.64 2.64
CA LYS A 62 -20.50 13.02 2.76
C LYS A 62 -20.43 11.49 2.79
N ASP A 63 -20.64 10.86 1.63
CA ASP A 63 -20.69 9.42 1.45
C ASP A 63 -19.50 8.89 0.63
N GLU A 64 -18.38 9.62 0.58
CA GLU A 64 -17.22 9.23 -0.23
C GLU A 64 -15.90 9.43 0.53
N ILE A 65 -14.99 8.46 0.36
CA ILE A 65 -13.57 8.62 0.68
C ILE A 65 -12.83 8.83 -0.63
N ILE A 66 -12.19 9.99 -0.75
CA ILE A 66 -11.42 10.37 -1.93
C ILE A 66 -9.94 10.30 -1.59
N VAL A 67 -9.21 9.45 -2.30
CA VAL A 67 -7.75 9.33 -2.19
C VAL A 67 -7.14 9.96 -3.42
N LYS A 68 -6.38 11.03 -3.24
CA LYS A 68 -5.60 11.68 -4.28
C LYS A 68 -4.12 11.44 -4.02
N GLN A 69 -3.46 10.72 -4.91
CA GLN A 69 -2.06 10.34 -4.81
C GLN A 69 -1.29 10.85 -6.03
N ASN A 70 -0.09 11.39 -5.84
CA ASN A 70 0.76 11.76 -6.96
C ASN A 70 1.00 10.54 -7.85
N TYR A 71 0.81 10.73 -9.15
CA TYR A 71 1.07 9.66 -10.12
C TYR A 71 2.55 9.50 -10.35
N LEU A 72 3.04 8.31 -10.10
CA LEU A 72 4.42 7.93 -10.41
C LEU A 72 4.43 7.08 -11.68
N LYS A 73 5.08 7.57 -12.71
CA LYS A 73 5.31 6.78 -13.92
C LYS A 73 6.37 5.72 -13.63
N LYS A 74 5.98 4.44 -13.70
CA LYS A 74 6.91 3.32 -13.53
C LYS A 74 8.08 3.44 -14.51
N THR A 75 9.30 3.33 -14.01
CA THR A 75 10.51 3.40 -14.84
C THR A 75 10.88 2.04 -15.45
N GLY A 76 10.42 0.94 -14.83
CA GLY A 76 10.71 -0.42 -15.30
C GLY A 76 10.01 -1.47 -14.42
N LYS A 77 10.31 -2.73 -14.68
CA LYS A 77 9.86 -3.84 -13.82
C LYS A 77 10.86 -4.03 -12.68
N LEU A 78 10.39 -4.53 -11.54
CA LEU A 78 11.25 -4.82 -10.39
C LEU A 78 12.38 -5.80 -10.74
N ASN A 79 12.10 -6.75 -11.63
CA ASN A 79 13.08 -7.76 -12.07
C ASN A 79 14.22 -7.18 -12.94
N ASP A 80 13.97 -6.05 -13.60
CA ASP A 80 14.94 -5.42 -14.50
C ASP A 80 15.94 -4.53 -13.73
N ILE A 81 15.77 -4.39 -12.41
CA ILE A 81 16.64 -3.58 -11.54
C ILE A 81 17.97 -4.33 -11.35
N PRO A 82 19.12 -3.70 -11.68
CA PRO A 82 20.44 -4.29 -11.49
C PRO A 82 20.66 -4.71 -10.01
N GLU A 83 21.26 -5.87 -9.81
CA GLU A 83 21.51 -6.45 -8.48
C GLU A 83 22.27 -5.48 -7.55
N CYS A 84 23.29 -4.81 -8.08
CA CYS A 84 24.09 -3.84 -7.32
C CYS A 84 23.30 -2.65 -6.76
N LYS A 85 22.06 -2.39 -7.24
CA LYS A 85 21.18 -1.34 -6.73
C LYS A 85 20.15 -1.84 -5.71
N ARG A 86 19.90 -3.16 -5.68
CA ARG A 86 18.77 -3.72 -4.94
C ARG A 86 18.90 -3.54 -3.44
N GLU A 87 20.10 -3.74 -2.90
CA GLU A 87 20.35 -3.62 -1.46
C GLU A 87 20.02 -2.20 -0.95
N LYS A 88 20.53 -1.16 -1.61
CA LYS A 88 20.23 0.22 -1.25
C LYS A 88 18.74 0.52 -1.34
N LEU A 89 18.07 0.06 -2.40
CA LEU A 89 16.64 0.28 -2.58
C LEU A 89 15.81 -0.42 -1.49
N LEU A 90 16.25 -1.58 -1.00
CA LEU A 90 15.63 -2.28 0.11
C LEU A 90 15.80 -1.52 1.42
N LEU A 91 16.98 -0.98 1.70
CA LEU A 91 17.22 -0.16 2.89
C LEU A 91 16.32 1.07 2.93
N ASP A 92 16.10 1.73 1.79
CA ASP A 92 15.22 2.89 1.71
C ASP A 92 13.74 2.54 2.03
N ILE A 93 13.27 1.36 1.61
CA ILE A 93 11.92 0.87 1.97
C ILE A 93 11.86 0.39 3.42
N ASP A 94 12.90 -0.26 3.93
CA ASP A 94 12.99 -0.67 5.33
C ASP A 94 12.84 0.54 6.26
N ALA A 95 13.61 1.60 6.01
CA ALA A 95 13.50 2.86 6.75
C ALA A 95 12.10 3.50 6.63
N THR A 96 11.45 3.36 5.49
CA THR A 96 10.05 3.82 5.31
C THR A 96 9.10 3.03 6.20
N ILE A 97 9.24 1.70 6.27
CA ILE A 97 8.40 0.82 7.11
C ILE A 97 8.63 1.14 8.59
N ASP A 98 9.88 1.28 9.02
CA ASP A 98 10.22 1.64 10.40
C ASP A 98 9.60 2.99 10.80
N THR A 99 9.66 3.97 9.91
CA THR A 99 9.03 5.28 10.15
C THR A 99 7.51 5.15 10.25
N LEU A 100 6.86 4.38 9.38
CA LEU A 100 5.42 4.11 9.48
C LEU A 100 5.05 3.50 10.83
N HIS A 101 5.80 2.49 11.29
CA HIS A 101 5.57 1.84 12.57
C HIS A 101 5.75 2.81 13.75
N SER A 102 6.78 3.68 13.71
CA SER A 102 7.03 4.66 14.77
C SER A 102 5.89 5.66 14.97
N ILE A 103 5.12 5.94 13.90
CA ILE A 103 3.93 6.80 13.97
C ILE A 103 2.61 6.02 14.15
N GLY A 104 2.71 4.72 14.45
CA GLY A 104 1.58 3.84 14.71
C GLY A 104 0.78 3.44 13.46
N PHE A 105 1.42 3.43 12.28
CA PHE A 105 0.82 3.01 11.03
C PHE A 105 1.36 1.66 10.58
N VAL A 106 0.47 0.68 10.43
CA VAL A 106 0.77 -0.61 9.82
C VAL A 106 0.18 -0.65 8.41
N HIS A 107 1.00 -0.98 7.41
CA HIS A 107 0.54 -1.07 6.01
C HIS A 107 -0.45 -2.24 5.83
N GLY A 108 -0.06 -3.43 6.25
CA GLY A 108 -0.88 -4.63 6.31
C GLY A 108 -1.07 -5.39 5.00
N ASP A 109 -0.49 -4.93 3.89
CA ASP A 109 -0.51 -5.65 2.61
C ASP A 109 0.75 -5.36 1.77
N ILE A 110 1.93 -5.47 2.39
CA ILE A 110 3.20 -5.32 1.67
C ILE A 110 3.39 -6.52 0.74
N ASN A 111 3.52 -6.25 -0.55
CA ASN A 111 3.71 -7.28 -1.56
C ASN A 111 4.24 -6.67 -2.88
N ARG A 112 4.64 -7.52 -3.85
CA ARG A 112 5.20 -7.08 -5.15
C ARG A 112 4.30 -6.16 -5.99
N LYS A 113 2.99 -6.18 -5.76
CA LYS A 113 2.03 -5.34 -6.50
C LYS A 113 1.95 -3.94 -5.89
N ASN A 114 2.24 -3.85 -4.59
CA ASN A 114 2.17 -2.63 -3.80
C ASN A 114 3.55 -1.96 -3.62
N ILE A 115 4.59 -2.51 -4.26
CA ILE A 115 5.91 -1.87 -4.39
C ILE A 115 6.17 -1.62 -5.88
N ILE A 116 6.46 -0.38 -6.24
CA ILE A 116 6.76 0.02 -7.62
C ILE A 116 8.13 0.67 -7.71
N TYR A 117 8.78 0.53 -8.88
CA TYR A 117 10.03 1.22 -9.19
C TYR A 117 9.75 2.42 -10.08
N ALA A 118 10.03 3.61 -9.56
CA ALA A 118 9.91 4.87 -10.26
C ALA A 118 10.96 5.86 -9.73
N GLU A 119 11.43 6.77 -10.59
CA GLU A 119 12.36 7.83 -10.21
C GLU A 119 13.62 7.33 -9.47
N ASN A 120 14.13 6.15 -9.88
CA ASN A 120 15.27 5.46 -9.26
C ASN A 120 15.06 5.05 -7.79
N LYS A 121 13.81 4.95 -7.32
CA LYS A 121 13.42 4.52 -5.98
C LYS A 121 12.39 3.40 -6.03
N LEU A 122 12.32 2.61 -4.97
CA LEU A 122 11.14 1.81 -4.68
C LEU A 122 10.13 2.67 -3.91
N TRP A 123 8.88 2.57 -4.29
CA TRP A 123 7.77 3.29 -3.67
C TRP A 123 6.73 2.31 -3.16
N LEU A 124 6.28 2.51 -1.93
CA LEU A 124 5.18 1.75 -1.33
C LEU A 124 3.86 2.45 -1.63
N ILE A 125 2.92 1.71 -2.19
CA ILE A 125 1.60 2.23 -2.63
C ILE A 125 0.45 1.44 -2.00
N ASP A 126 -0.80 1.89 -2.24
CA ASP A 126 -2.02 1.27 -1.71
C ASP A 126 -2.07 1.29 -0.16
N ILE A 127 -1.67 2.42 0.42
CA ILE A 127 -1.66 2.70 1.88
C ILE A 127 -3.06 2.91 2.47
N GLU A 128 -4.03 3.27 1.64
CA GLU A 128 -5.41 3.46 2.07
C GLU A 128 -6.13 2.12 2.30
N PRO A 129 -7.18 2.08 3.16
CA PRO A 129 -7.96 0.87 3.34
C PRO A 129 -8.59 0.41 2.02
N SER A 130 -8.58 -0.89 1.76
CA SER A 130 -9.30 -1.44 0.61
C SER A 130 -10.81 -1.31 0.82
N LEU A 131 -11.58 -1.30 -0.28
CA LEU A 131 -13.04 -1.27 -0.22
C LEU A 131 -13.61 -2.39 0.66
N LYS A 132 -12.98 -3.56 0.67
CA LYS A 132 -13.43 -4.70 1.47
C LYS A 132 -13.17 -4.50 2.96
N GLN A 133 -12.08 -3.83 3.32
CA GLN A 133 -11.79 -3.43 4.69
C GLN A 133 -12.77 -2.38 5.18
N ILE A 134 -13.04 -1.37 4.34
CA ILE A 134 -14.06 -0.35 4.63
C ILE A 134 -15.42 -1.02 4.87
N LYS A 135 -15.84 -1.96 3.99
CA LYS A 135 -17.12 -2.66 4.09
C LYS A 135 -17.30 -3.50 5.35
N ASN A 136 -16.23 -4.04 5.90
CA ASN A 136 -16.29 -4.86 7.12
C ASN A 136 -15.92 -4.09 8.40
N GLY A 137 -15.92 -2.75 8.34
CA GLY A 137 -15.62 -1.88 9.46
C GLY A 137 -14.20 -2.05 9.99
N MET A 138 -13.24 -2.38 9.14
CA MET A 138 -11.84 -2.65 9.51
C MET A 138 -11.65 -3.86 10.45
N LYS A 139 -12.69 -4.65 10.70
CA LYS A 139 -12.67 -5.81 11.62
C LYS A 139 -11.82 -6.98 11.11
N LYS A 140 -11.65 -7.07 9.80
CA LYS A 140 -10.87 -8.16 9.18
C LYS A 140 -9.96 -7.58 8.12
N TRP A 141 -8.68 -7.79 8.30
CA TRP A 141 -7.69 -7.38 7.32
C TRP A 141 -7.55 -8.42 6.19
N MET A 142 -7.32 -7.94 4.98
CA MET A 142 -7.10 -8.79 3.81
C MET A 142 -5.60 -8.86 3.56
N VAL A 143 -5.04 -10.05 3.72
CA VAL A 143 -3.62 -10.31 3.48
C VAL A 143 -3.42 -11.08 2.17
N THR A 144 -2.33 -10.82 1.49
CA THR A 144 -1.94 -11.54 0.27
C THR A 144 -1.18 -12.80 0.67
N ARG A 145 -1.78 -13.99 0.47
CA ARG A 145 -1.29 -15.29 0.98
C ARG A 145 0.22 -15.54 0.90
N PRO A 146 0.93 -15.31 -0.21
CA PRO A 146 2.37 -15.55 -0.26
C PRO A 146 3.21 -14.66 0.66
N TYR A 147 2.60 -13.57 1.18
CA TYR A 147 3.23 -12.56 2.04
C TYR A 147 2.64 -12.53 3.45
N ALA A 148 1.65 -13.37 3.73
CA ALA A 148 0.99 -13.39 5.03
C ALA A 148 1.69 -14.35 5.99
N ALA A 149 1.96 -13.90 7.20
CA ALA A 149 2.40 -14.77 8.26
C ALA A 149 1.32 -15.82 8.60
N PRO A 150 1.69 -17.03 9.06
CA PRO A 150 0.73 -18.08 9.39
C PRO A 150 -0.34 -17.63 10.41
N GLU A 151 0.04 -16.81 11.38
CA GLU A 151 -0.84 -16.22 12.38
C GLU A 151 -1.83 -15.23 11.77
N ASP A 152 -1.41 -14.42 10.79
CA ASP A 152 -2.28 -13.44 10.13
C ASP A 152 -3.38 -14.12 9.30
N LEU A 153 -3.07 -15.29 8.75
CA LEU A 153 -4.05 -16.11 8.04
C LEU A 153 -5.18 -16.60 8.96
N LYS A 154 -4.87 -16.85 10.25
CA LYS A 154 -5.82 -17.31 11.26
C LYS A 154 -6.59 -16.16 11.88
N ASN A 155 -5.89 -15.18 12.41
CA ASN A 155 -6.44 -14.12 13.27
C ASN A 155 -6.93 -12.91 12.50
N LYS A 156 -6.37 -12.65 11.29
CA LYS A 156 -6.68 -11.49 10.44
C LYS A 156 -6.51 -10.13 11.12
N ASN A 157 -5.73 -10.09 12.18
CA ASN A 157 -5.29 -8.86 12.83
C ASN A 157 -3.91 -8.52 12.28
N ILE A 158 -3.73 -7.27 11.87
CA ILE A 158 -2.42 -6.79 11.41
C ILE A 158 -1.68 -6.13 12.56
N THR A 159 -0.39 -6.35 12.58
CA THR A 159 0.58 -5.73 13.49
C THR A 159 1.82 -5.33 12.71
N GLU A 160 2.76 -4.66 13.33
CA GLU A 160 4.07 -4.38 12.74
C GLU A 160 4.76 -5.68 12.26
N ALA A 161 4.61 -6.78 13.00
CA ALA A 161 5.14 -8.09 12.61
C ALA A 161 4.58 -8.58 11.27
N THR A 162 3.33 -8.22 10.93
CA THR A 162 2.71 -8.51 9.62
C THR A 162 3.52 -7.87 8.48
N ASP A 163 3.88 -6.59 8.62
CA ASP A 163 4.66 -5.86 7.62
C ASP A 163 6.09 -6.39 7.54
N ILE A 164 6.73 -6.66 8.70
CA ILE A 164 8.09 -7.21 8.78
C ILE A 164 8.16 -8.56 8.06
N TYR A 165 7.21 -9.46 8.32
CA TYR A 165 7.14 -10.75 7.65
C TYR A 165 6.95 -10.61 6.14
N ALA A 166 5.96 -9.81 5.74
CA ALA A 166 5.62 -9.57 4.33
C ALA A 166 6.80 -8.95 3.56
N PHE A 167 7.48 -7.99 4.18
CA PHE A 167 8.67 -7.38 3.58
C PHE A 167 9.85 -8.35 3.54
N GLY A 168 10.02 -9.23 4.54
CA GLY A 168 10.99 -10.32 4.50
C GLY A 168 10.78 -11.26 3.32
N CYS A 169 9.53 -11.61 3.01
CA CYS A 169 9.17 -12.38 1.82
C CYS A 169 9.50 -11.61 0.53
N PHE A 170 9.22 -10.31 0.50
CA PHE A 170 9.58 -9.46 -0.64
C PHE A 170 11.10 -9.36 -0.83
N LYS A 171 11.87 -9.13 0.25
CA LYS A 171 13.35 -9.08 0.23
C LYS A 171 13.94 -10.37 -0.37
N LYS A 172 13.51 -11.52 0.11
CA LYS A 172 13.96 -12.83 -0.39
C LYS A 172 13.72 -12.96 -1.90
N TRP A 173 12.51 -12.62 -2.34
CA TRP A 173 12.19 -12.67 -3.77
C TRP A 173 12.99 -11.64 -4.58
N PHE A 174 13.19 -10.43 -4.07
CA PHE A 174 13.82 -9.34 -4.82
C PHE A 174 15.35 -9.52 -4.95
N ILE A 175 16.00 -10.16 -3.97
CA ILE A 175 17.43 -10.47 -3.99
C ILE A 175 17.72 -11.78 -4.72
N ALA A 176 16.82 -12.77 -4.59
CA ALA A 176 17.02 -14.07 -5.23
C ALA A 176 17.19 -13.91 -6.74
N ASP A 177 18.27 -14.48 -7.27
CA ASP A 177 18.49 -14.56 -8.72
C ASP A 177 17.37 -15.43 -9.33
N ILE A 178 16.50 -14.80 -10.13
CA ILE A 178 15.30 -15.44 -10.71
C ILE A 178 15.67 -16.66 -11.58
N ARG A 179 16.93 -16.87 -11.91
CA ARG A 179 17.41 -18.03 -12.65
C ARG A 179 17.21 -19.35 -11.90
N LEU A 180 17.18 -19.33 -10.56
CA LEU A 180 16.99 -20.53 -9.74
C LEU A 180 15.53 -20.95 -9.54
N ILE A 181 14.55 -20.12 -9.89
CA ILE A 181 13.11 -20.44 -9.70
C ILE A 181 12.48 -21.08 -10.95
N LYS A 182 13.20 -21.18 -12.05
CA LYS A 182 12.73 -21.84 -13.28
C LYS A 182 12.99 -23.33 -13.35
N GLU A 183 13.60 -23.93 -12.34
CA GLU A 183 13.95 -25.35 -12.32
C GLU A 183 13.26 -26.16 -11.20
N VAL A 184 12.09 -25.70 -10.72
CA VAL A 184 11.23 -26.52 -9.83
C VAL A 184 9.80 -26.52 -10.38
#